data_209c2d3fac533f3cc6b967eabf1c97d9
#
_entry.id   209c2d3fac533f3cc6b967eabf1c97d9
#
_cell.length_a   1.000
_cell.length_b   1.000
_cell.length_c   1.000
_cell.angle_alpha   90.00
_cell.angle_beta   90.00
_cell.angle_gamma   90.00
#
_symmetry.space_group_name_H-M   'P 1'
#
loop_
_entity.id
_entity.type
_entity.pdbx_description
1 polymer ?
#
loop_
_entity_poly.entity_id
_entity_poly.type
_entity_poly.pdbx_seq_one_letter_code
_entity_poly.pdbx_strand_id
1 'polypeptide(L)'
;MVVIGNESTAEIVGTVLDELLQAVRRGHVPTLADVNYALGEAWGGSAADLGNVLSQSLQGVVRADFGIKPRTRGQSAYLEAIRRDEITLVVGPAGTGKTYLAMAAAVSALLNKQVNRLVLTRPAVEAGENLGFLPGDLEAKVNPYLRPLYDALHSMVDIERVHRLIERQAIEVAPLAFMRGRTLDHAFAILDEAQNTTTEQMLMFLTRLGEGSRAVVTGDITQIDLPKGVKSGLVEAIRILHRTPEIAIIRLSKRDVVRHPLVQKIVDAYEADSTPPEGGPARESRPAEMEGRNTRIVTPGPR
;
A
#
# COMPACT_ATOMS: atom_id res chain seq x y z
N MET A 1 20.58 30.37 -7.16
CA MET A 1 19.16 30.41 -7.58
C MET A 1 18.46 31.46 -6.72
N VAL A 2 17.60 32.30 -7.28
CA VAL A 2 16.88 33.35 -6.53
C VAL A 2 15.40 32.93 -6.49
N VAL A 3 14.83 32.84 -5.31
CA VAL A 3 13.40 32.57 -5.09
C VAL A 3 12.72 33.93 -4.84
N ILE A 4 11.69 34.24 -5.64
CA ILE A 4 10.95 35.51 -5.54
C ILE A 4 9.50 35.15 -5.13
N GLY A 5 9.05 35.67 -4.00
CA GLY A 5 7.70 35.45 -3.47
C GLY A 5 7.48 36.24 -2.17
N ASN A 6 6.35 36.01 -1.50
CA ASN A 6 6.20 36.50 -0.13
C ASN A 6 7.17 35.74 0.80
N GLU A 7 7.52 36.30 1.95
CA GLU A 7 8.57 35.82 2.83
C GLU A 7 8.33 34.35 3.25
N SER A 8 7.12 34.01 3.67
CA SER A 8 6.79 32.62 4.10
C SER A 8 6.83 31.59 2.95
N THR A 9 6.37 31.96 1.76
CA THR A 9 6.42 31.06 0.58
C THR A 9 7.85 30.92 0.07
N ALA A 10 8.66 31.98 0.09
CA ALA A 10 10.06 31.94 -0.32
C ALA A 10 10.89 31.06 0.61
N GLU A 11 10.64 31.10 1.92
CA GLU A 11 11.28 30.26 2.92
C GLU A 11 10.94 28.77 2.72
N ILE A 12 9.66 28.44 2.52
CA ILE A 12 9.19 27.07 2.23
C ILE A 12 9.86 26.54 0.97
N VAL A 13 9.82 27.28 -0.12
CA VAL A 13 10.43 26.87 -1.40
C VAL A 13 11.95 26.74 -1.26
N GLY A 14 12.61 27.64 -0.54
CA GLY A 14 14.03 27.55 -0.24
C GLY A 14 14.39 26.25 0.47
N THR A 15 13.66 25.90 1.53
CA THR A 15 13.86 24.65 2.28
C THR A 15 13.67 23.43 1.39
N VAL A 16 12.61 23.38 0.59
CA VAL A 16 12.35 22.26 -0.35
C VAL A 16 13.49 22.10 -1.35
N LEU A 17 13.98 23.22 -1.91
CA LEU A 17 15.08 23.18 -2.89
C LEU A 17 16.39 22.70 -2.26
N ASP A 18 16.70 23.12 -1.04
CA ASP A 18 17.90 22.67 -0.34
C ASP A 18 17.85 21.17 -0.04
N GLU A 19 16.71 20.66 0.40
CA GLU A 19 16.49 19.23 0.65
C GLU A 19 16.58 18.40 -0.63
N LEU A 20 15.99 18.86 -1.74
CA LEU A 20 16.11 18.19 -3.04
C LEU A 20 17.55 18.22 -3.57
N LEU A 21 18.28 19.32 -3.38
CA LEU A 21 19.70 19.39 -3.74
C LEU A 21 20.56 18.44 -2.91
N GLN A 22 20.27 18.27 -1.62
CA GLN A 22 20.94 17.27 -0.79
C GLN A 22 20.66 15.86 -1.30
N ALA A 23 19.40 15.53 -1.69
CA ALA A 23 19.06 14.25 -2.28
C ALA A 23 19.84 13.99 -3.59
N VAL A 24 19.96 15.01 -4.46
CA VAL A 24 20.75 14.94 -5.70
C VAL A 24 22.22 14.67 -5.41
N ARG A 25 22.81 15.38 -4.45
CA ARG A 25 24.23 15.16 -4.03
C ARG A 25 24.48 13.74 -3.53
N ARG A 26 23.47 13.07 -3.00
CA ARG A 26 23.51 11.67 -2.55
C ARG A 26 23.13 10.66 -3.67
N GLY A 27 23.01 11.12 -4.92
CA GLY A 27 22.75 10.29 -6.09
C GLY A 27 21.28 10.00 -6.38
N HIS A 28 20.34 10.65 -5.70
CA HIS A 28 18.90 10.57 -6.03
C HIS A 28 18.57 11.53 -7.16
N VAL A 29 17.80 11.05 -8.17
CA VAL A 29 17.25 11.89 -9.23
C VAL A 29 15.79 12.22 -8.85
N PRO A 30 15.49 13.47 -8.43
CA PRO A 30 14.15 13.84 -8.01
C PRO A 30 13.14 13.71 -9.14
N THR A 31 11.99 13.13 -8.84
CA THR A 31 10.83 13.07 -9.72
C THR A 31 9.82 14.17 -9.36
N LEU A 32 8.85 14.45 -10.24
CA LEU A 32 7.76 15.39 -9.94
C LEU A 32 6.98 14.97 -8.68
N ALA A 33 6.84 13.67 -8.43
CA ALA A 33 6.21 13.16 -7.22
C ALA A 33 7.00 13.50 -5.95
N ASP A 34 8.34 13.44 -6.01
CA ASP A 34 9.21 13.82 -4.90
C ASP A 34 9.10 15.32 -4.59
N VAL A 35 9.02 16.16 -5.63
CA VAL A 35 8.83 17.60 -5.49
C VAL A 35 7.47 17.91 -4.85
N ASN A 36 6.40 17.31 -5.34
CA ASN A 36 5.06 17.50 -4.79
C ASN A 36 4.95 17.03 -3.34
N TYR A 37 5.59 15.90 -2.99
CA TYR A 37 5.67 15.41 -1.62
C TYR A 37 6.43 16.40 -0.73
N ALA A 38 7.61 16.86 -1.18
CA ALA A 38 8.44 17.83 -0.44
C ALA A 38 7.69 19.14 -0.17
N LEU A 39 6.95 19.64 -1.15
CA LEU A 39 6.08 20.82 -0.99
C LEU A 39 4.97 20.56 0.04
N GLY A 40 4.30 19.41 -0.03
CA GLY A 40 3.22 19.04 0.91
C GLY A 40 3.71 18.97 2.36
N GLU A 41 4.90 18.37 2.59
CA GLU A 41 5.51 18.31 3.92
C GLU A 41 5.95 19.69 4.43
N ALA A 42 6.51 20.52 3.54
CA ALA A 42 6.96 21.86 3.89
C ALA A 42 5.78 22.77 4.30
N TRP A 43 4.64 22.71 3.59
CA TRP A 43 3.42 23.41 3.98
C TRP A 43 2.81 22.88 5.27
N GLY A 44 3.01 21.59 5.59
CA GLY A 44 2.59 20.98 6.85
C GLY A 44 3.52 21.26 8.04
N GLY A 45 4.59 22.07 7.86
CA GLY A 45 5.56 22.40 8.91
C GLY A 45 6.61 21.32 9.21
N SER A 46 6.76 20.32 8.35
CA SER A 46 7.61 19.13 8.55
C SER A 46 8.74 18.97 7.51
N ALA A 47 9.20 20.05 6.90
CA ALA A 47 10.21 20.02 5.82
C ALA A 47 11.59 19.50 6.24
N ALA A 48 11.92 19.53 7.52
CA ALA A 48 13.23 19.07 7.99
C ALA A 48 13.41 17.57 7.72
N ASP A 49 14.56 17.19 7.11
CA ASP A 49 15.01 15.82 6.88
C ASP A 49 14.48 15.09 5.62
N LEU A 50 13.83 15.81 4.69
CA LEU A 50 13.36 15.27 3.40
C LEU A 50 14.51 14.70 2.55
N GLY A 51 15.67 15.35 2.55
CA GLY A 51 16.86 14.90 1.82
C GLY A 51 17.34 13.54 2.32
N ASN A 52 17.20 13.24 3.60
CA ASN A 52 17.48 11.92 4.17
C ASN A 52 16.44 10.90 3.74
N VAL A 53 15.16 11.23 3.76
CA VAL A 53 14.07 10.33 3.33
C VAL A 53 14.20 9.97 1.86
N LEU A 54 14.42 10.96 0.97
CA LEU A 54 14.55 10.74 -0.46
C LEU A 54 15.88 10.06 -0.84
N SER A 55 16.94 10.28 -0.05
CA SER A 55 18.27 9.68 -0.29
C SER A 55 18.48 8.37 0.44
N GLN A 56 17.67 8.02 1.44
CA GLN A 56 17.67 6.69 2.04
C GLN A 56 17.29 5.67 0.97
N SER A 57 18.30 5.35 0.15
CA SER A 57 18.28 4.09 -0.58
C SER A 57 18.04 3.02 0.47
N LEU A 58 17.23 2.04 0.15
CA LEU A 58 17.04 0.81 0.90
C LEU A 58 18.37 0.03 1.02
N GLN A 59 19.44 0.69 1.53
CA GLN A 59 20.70 0.05 1.82
C GLN A 59 20.42 -0.98 2.91
N GLY A 60 20.18 -2.21 2.48
CA GLY A 60 20.02 -3.37 3.35
C GLY A 60 18.64 -4.03 3.40
N VAL A 61 17.57 -3.42 2.89
CA VAL A 61 16.24 -4.09 2.82
C VAL A 61 15.91 -4.56 1.42
N VAL A 62 16.15 -3.75 0.41
CA VAL A 62 16.04 -4.14 -1.00
C VAL A 62 17.33 -3.72 -1.68
N ARG A 63 18.08 -4.65 -2.27
CA ARG A 63 19.24 -4.30 -3.09
C ARG A 63 18.79 -3.34 -4.19
N ALA A 64 19.68 -2.43 -4.59
CA ALA A 64 19.47 -1.46 -5.67
C ALA A 64 18.93 -2.07 -6.98
N ASP A 65 19.00 -3.39 -7.12
CA ASP A 65 18.57 -4.16 -8.28
C ASP A 65 17.07 -3.98 -8.65
N PHE A 66 16.19 -3.62 -7.68
CA PHE A 66 14.77 -3.41 -7.97
C PHE A 66 14.34 -1.94 -8.03
N GLY A 67 15.24 -1.00 -7.73
CA GLY A 67 14.94 0.44 -7.79
C GLY A 67 13.80 0.92 -6.87
N ILE A 68 13.31 0.06 -5.95
CA ILE A 68 12.18 0.37 -5.08
C ILE A 68 12.70 1.17 -3.89
N LYS A 69 12.24 2.42 -3.80
CA LYS A 69 12.60 3.36 -2.74
C LYS A 69 11.34 3.87 -2.05
N PRO A 70 11.37 4.11 -0.72
CA PRO A 70 10.30 4.85 -0.08
C PRO A 70 10.21 6.25 -0.67
N ARG A 71 9.01 6.75 -0.88
CA ARG A 71 8.74 8.09 -1.42
C ARG A 71 8.23 9.04 -0.35
N THR A 72 7.90 8.50 0.84
CA THR A 72 7.37 9.26 1.97
C THR A 72 8.02 8.80 3.27
N ARG A 73 7.95 9.64 4.31
CA ARG A 73 8.42 9.28 5.66
C ARG A 73 7.68 8.08 6.23
N GLY A 74 6.36 8.01 6.01
CA GLY A 74 5.57 6.87 6.44
C GLY A 74 6.02 5.58 5.79
N GLN A 75 6.32 5.60 4.49
CA GLN A 75 6.87 4.46 3.77
C GLN A 75 8.26 4.06 4.25
N SER A 76 9.12 5.05 4.57
CA SER A 76 10.45 4.80 5.13
C SER A 76 10.35 4.13 6.50
N ALA A 77 9.54 4.67 7.42
CA ALA A 77 9.29 4.09 8.74
C ALA A 77 8.71 2.68 8.64
N TYR A 78 7.83 2.44 7.67
CA TYR A 78 7.26 1.12 7.41
C TYR A 78 8.32 0.09 7.00
N LEU A 79 9.19 0.43 6.07
CA LEU A 79 10.27 -0.46 5.64
C LEU A 79 11.30 -0.71 6.76
N GLU A 80 11.56 0.28 7.60
CA GLU A 80 12.42 0.12 8.76
C GLU A 80 11.80 -0.82 9.80
N ALA A 81 10.49 -0.70 10.05
CA ALA A 81 9.75 -1.62 10.92
C ALA A 81 9.82 -3.07 10.40
N ILE A 82 9.59 -3.30 9.10
CA ILE A 82 9.71 -4.63 8.48
C ILE A 82 11.11 -5.24 8.71
N ARG A 83 12.15 -4.40 8.70
CA ARG A 83 13.53 -4.86 8.91
C ARG A 83 13.80 -5.22 10.36
N ARG A 84 13.27 -4.44 11.30
CA ARG A 84 13.57 -4.55 12.72
C ARG A 84 12.72 -5.59 13.43
N ASP A 85 11.41 -5.59 13.13
CA ASP A 85 10.42 -6.33 13.89
C ASP A 85 10.02 -7.63 13.20
N GLU A 86 9.63 -8.65 13.97
CA GLU A 86 9.20 -9.95 13.44
C GLU A 86 7.80 -9.86 12.79
N ILE A 87 6.91 -9.05 13.38
CA ILE A 87 5.56 -8.82 12.88
C ILE A 87 5.35 -7.32 12.66
N THR A 88 4.94 -6.94 11.47
CA THR A 88 4.56 -5.57 11.14
C THR A 88 3.11 -5.51 10.68
N LEU A 89 2.26 -4.80 11.44
CA LEU A 89 0.91 -4.47 11.03
C LEU A 89 0.92 -3.08 10.39
N VAL A 90 0.44 -2.94 9.15
CA VAL A 90 0.37 -1.65 8.48
C VAL A 90 -1.05 -1.35 8.00
N VAL A 91 -1.56 -0.20 8.39
CA VAL A 91 -2.88 0.29 7.99
C VAL A 91 -2.76 1.64 7.28
N GLY A 92 -3.64 1.87 6.32
CA GLY A 92 -3.72 3.14 5.61
C GLY A 92 -4.56 3.06 4.36
N PRO A 93 -4.85 4.22 3.74
CA PRO A 93 -5.69 4.27 2.54
C PRO A 93 -5.08 3.55 1.34
N ALA A 94 -5.92 3.25 0.34
CA ALA A 94 -5.46 2.70 -0.92
C ALA A 94 -4.46 3.64 -1.61
N GLY A 95 -3.44 3.07 -2.28
CA GLY A 95 -2.41 3.86 -2.98
C GLY A 95 -1.23 4.31 -2.10
N THR A 96 -1.16 3.96 -0.82
CA THR A 96 -0.01 4.25 0.06
C THR A 96 1.15 3.25 -0.09
N GLY A 97 1.01 2.23 -0.94
CA GLY A 97 2.07 1.27 -1.25
C GLY A 97 2.23 0.14 -0.23
N LYS A 98 1.26 -0.09 0.67
CA LYS A 98 1.35 -1.11 1.73
C LYS A 98 1.77 -2.48 1.20
N THR A 99 0.98 -3.05 0.31
CA THR A 99 1.21 -4.38 -0.28
C THR A 99 2.47 -4.40 -1.15
N TYR A 100 2.68 -3.34 -1.94
CA TYR A 100 3.82 -3.21 -2.84
C TYR A 100 5.16 -3.20 -2.08
N LEU A 101 5.28 -2.40 -1.02
CA LEU A 101 6.50 -2.30 -0.21
C LEU A 101 6.74 -3.56 0.62
N ALA A 102 5.68 -4.18 1.17
CA ALA A 102 5.78 -5.49 1.83
C ALA A 102 6.34 -6.55 0.87
N MET A 103 5.80 -6.60 -0.34
CA MET A 103 6.24 -7.53 -1.39
C MET A 103 7.70 -7.30 -1.76
N ALA A 104 8.11 -6.04 -1.95
CA ALA A 104 9.48 -5.68 -2.27
C ALA A 104 10.47 -6.12 -1.18
N ALA A 105 10.13 -5.89 0.09
CA ALA A 105 10.93 -6.33 1.22
C ALA A 105 11.04 -7.86 1.28
N ALA A 106 9.93 -8.55 1.04
CA ALA A 106 9.85 -10.00 1.06
C ALA A 106 10.67 -10.64 -0.07
N VAL A 107 10.54 -10.14 -1.30
CA VAL A 107 11.33 -10.60 -2.46
C VAL A 107 12.82 -10.37 -2.21
N SER A 108 13.19 -9.21 -1.66
CA SER A 108 14.58 -8.92 -1.29
C SER A 108 15.11 -9.91 -0.24
N ALA A 109 14.32 -10.21 0.81
CA ALA A 109 14.70 -11.15 1.84
C ALA A 109 14.93 -12.57 1.27
N LEU A 110 14.06 -13.01 0.33
CA LEU A 110 14.20 -14.29 -0.35
C LEU A 110 15.48 -14.35 -1.22
N LEU A 111 15.70 -13.33 -2.05
CA LEU A 111 16.85 -13.30 -2.96
C LEU A 111 18.19 -13.15 -2.22
N ASN A 112 18.17 -12.50 -1.06
CA ASN A 112 19.34 -12.40 -0.16
C ASN A 112 19.47 -13.61 0.78
N LYS A 113 18.62 -14.63 0.64
CA LYS A 113 18.63 -15.86 1.44
C LYS A 113 18.46 -15.61 2.94
N GLN A 114 17.78 -14.54 3.31
CA GLN A 114 17.40 -14.26 4.70
C GLN A 114 16.23 -15.13 5.14
N VAL A 115 15.38 -15.54 4.16
CA VAL A 115 14.31 -16.51 4.32
C VAL A 115 14.38 -17.55 3.20
N ASN A 116 13.79 -18.71 3.42
CA ASN A 116 13.77 -19.80 2.44
C ASN A 116 12.55 -19.74 1.52
N ARG A 117 11.47 -19.09 1.96
CA ARG A 117 10.22 -19.02 1.20
C ARG A 117 9.44 -17.73 1.49
N LEU A 118 8.64 -17.34 0.50
CA LEU A 118 7.60 -16.34 0.59
C LEU A 118 6.23 -17.01 0.63
N VAL A 119 5.39 -16.58 1.56
CA VAL A 119 4.00 -17.03 1.64
C VAL A 119 3.12 -15.79 1.52
N LEU A 120 2.39 -15.67 0.40
CA LEU A 120 1.52 -14.56 0.09
C LEU A 120 0.09 -15.02 0.25
N THR A 121 -0.65 -14.40 1.14
CA THR A 121 -2.00 -14.83 1.44
C THR A 121 -2.97 -13.65 1.54
N ARG A 122 -4.22 -13.93 1.23
CA ARG A 122 -5.32 -12.97 1.28
C ARG A 122 -6.59 -13.69 1.75
N PRO A 123 -7.45 -13.04 2.56
CA PRO A 123 -8.76 -13.60 2.84
C PRO A 123 -9.58 -13.67 1.55
N ALA A 124 -10.20 -14.79 1.30
CA ALA A 124 -11.22 -14.90 0.26
C ALA A 124 -12.51 -14.27 0.84
N VAL A 125 -12.79 -13.04 0.48
CA VAL A 125 -14.04 -12.35 0.86
C VAL A 125 -14.94 -12.35 -0.36
N GLU A 126 -16.15 -12.84 -0.19
CA GLU A 126 -17.19 -12.73 -1.19
C GLU A 126 -17.69 -11.27 -1.23
N ALA A 127 -17.08 -10.42 -2.05
CA ALA A 127 -17.56 -9.07 -2.28
C ALA A 127 -18.85 -9.11 -3.11
N GLY A 128 -19.97 -9.45 -2.44
CA GLY A 128 -21.30 -9.48 -3.07
C GLY A 128 -21.57 -10.64 -4.04
N GLU A 129 -20.56 -11.40 -4.45
CA GLU A 129 -20.71 -12.60 -5.29
C GLU A 129 -20.33 -13.84 -4.47
N ASN A 130 -21.30 -14.73 -4.27
CA ASN A 130 -21.03 -16.00 -3.59
C ASN A 130 -20.07 -16.83 -4.43
N LEU A 131 -18.93 -17.26 -3.87
CA LEU A 131 -17.96 -18.18 -4.48
C LEU A 131 -18.65 -19.43 -5.07
N GLY A 132 -19.83 -19.78 -4.55
CA GLY A 132 -20.66 -20.87 -5.05
C GLY A 132 -21.14 -20.71 -6.49
N PHE A 133 -21.25 -19.51 -7.02
CA PHE A 133 -21.74 -19.22 -8.38
C PHE A 133 -20.63 -19.18 -9.44
N LEU A 134 -19.35 -19.12 -9.05
CA LEU A 134 -18.26 -19.16 -10.01
C LEU A 134 -18.04 -20.60 -10.51
N PRO A 135 -17.92 -20.81 -11.84
CA PRO A 135 -17.60 -22.12 -12.39
C PRO A 135 -16.15 -22.52 -12.07
N GLY A 136 -15.91 -23.81 -11.87
CA GLY A 136 -14.58 -24.38 -11.60
C GLY A 136 -14.43 -24.94 -10.19
N ASP A 137 -13.26 -25.50 -9.93
CA ASP A 137 -12.83 -25.97 -8.61
C ASP A 137 -12.55 -24.79 -7.65
N LEU A 138 -12.26 -25.10 -6.39
CA LEU A 138 -12.01 -24.09 -5.36
C LEU A 138 -10.81 -23.20 -5.74
N GLU A 139 -9.78 -23.77 -6.37
CA GLU A 139 -8.56 -23.04 -6.77
C GLU A 139 -8.88 -22.04 -7.90
N ALA A 140 -9.63 -22.45 -8.91
CA ALA A 140 -10.08 -21.56 -9.99
C ALA A 140 -10.97 -20.41 -9.47
N LYS A 141 -11.80 -20.66 -8.46
CA LYS A 141 -12.68 -19.66 -7.85
C LYS A 141 -11.92 -18.62 -7.02
N VAL A 142 -10.83 -19.01 -6.37
CA VAL A 142 -10.03 -18.11 -5.51
C VAL A 142 -8.98 -17.34 -6.29
N ASN A 143 -8.55 -17.83 -7.45
CA ASN A 143 -7.49 -17.25 -8.27
C ASN A 143 -7.71 -15.76 -8.60
N PRO A 144 -8.92 -15.24 -8.93
CA PRO A 144 -9.14 -13.82 -9.17
C PRO A 144 -8.75 -12.92 -7.98
N TYR A 145 -8.97 -13.38 -6.76
CA TYR A 145 -8.62 -12.62 -5.54
C TYR A 145 -7.12 -12.59 -5.25
N LEU A 146 -6.36 -13.56 -5.78
CA LEU A 146 -4.92 -13.63 -5.63
C LEU A 146 -4.16 -12.91 -6.76
N ARG A 147 -4.84 -12.58 -7.87
CA ARG A 147 -4.24 -11.93 -9.04
C ARG A 147 -3.46 -10.65 -8.72
N PRO A 148 -3.94 -9.74 -7.85
CA PRO A 148 -3.16 -8.55 -7.47
C PRO A 148 -1.81 -8.86 -6.83
N LEU A 149 -1.66 -10.00 -6.15
CA LEU A 149 -0.39 -10.44 -5.58
C LEU A 149 0.58 -10.92 -6.67
N TYR A 150 0.08 -11.63 -7.69
CA TYR A 150 0.88 -12.01 -8.87
C TYR A 150 1.31 -10.77 -9.66
N ASP A 151 0.41 -9.82 -9.88
CA ASP A 151 0.72 -8.58 -10.59
C ASP A 151 1.82 -7.78 -9.86
N ALA A 152 1.76 -7.70 -8.54
CA ALA A 152 2.81 -7.08 -7.74
C ALA A 152 4.15 -7.81 -7.86
N LEU A 153 4.17 -9.15 -7.81
CA LEU A 153 5.38 -9.96 -8.02
C LEU A 153 5.98 -9.72 -9.41
N HIS A 154 5.17 -9.75 -10.47
CA HIS A 154 5.61 -9.57 -11.85
C HIS A 154 6.12 -8.16 -12.12
N SER A 155 5.65 -7.15 -11.36
CA SER A 155 6.18 -5.79 -11.45
C SER A 155 7.60 -5.64 -10.88
N MET A 156 8.07 -6.60 -10.09
CA MET A 156 9.37 -6.57 -9.38
C MET A 156 10.36 -7.61 -9.88
N VAL A 157 9.89 -8.71 -10.43
CA VAL A 157 10.69 -9.87 -10.83
C VAL A 157 10.20 -10.38 -12.19
N ASP A 158 11.12 -10.77 -13.05
CA ASP A 158 10.79 -11.35 -14.36
C ASP A 158 9.84 -12.54 -14.21
N ILE A 159 8.85 -12.61 -15.09
CA ILE A 159 7.80 -13.64 -15.11
C ILE A 159 8.39 -15.06 -15.08
N GLU A 160 9.41 -15.34 -15.89
CA GLU A 160 10.06 -16.65 -15.90
C GLU A 160 10.75 -16.99 -14.58
N ARG A 161 11.32 -15.97 -13.91
CA ARG A 161 11.95 -16.16 -12.60
C ARG A 161 10.91 -16.40 -11.52
N VAL A 162 9.78 -15.70 -11.56
CA VAL A 162 8.64 -15.93 -10.65
C VAL A 162 8.12 -17.35 -10.81
N HIS A 163 7.89 -17.83 -12.04
CA HIS A 163 7.43 -19.20 -12.31
C HIS A 163 8.39 -20.22 -11.71
N ARG A 164 9.71 -20.09 -11.95
CA ARG A 164 10.71 -21.01 -11.37
C ARG A 164 10.72 -20.99 -9.85
N LEU A 165 10.45 -19.85 -9.21
CA LEU A 165 10.38 -19.75 -7.75
C LEU A 165 9.11 -20.41 -7.20
N ILE A 166 7.99 -20.32 -7.91
CA ILE A 166 6.74 -20.99 -7.56
C ILE A 166 6.89 -22.50 -7.72
N GLU A 167 7.42 -22.99 -8.85
CA GLU A 167 7.67 -24.42 -9.09
C GLU A 167 8.57 -25.04 -8.01
N ARG A 168 9.54 -24.29 -7.49
CA ARG A 168 10.42 -24.72 -6.39
C ARG A 168 9.81 -24.52 -5.01
N GLN A 169 8.56 -24.08 -4.94
CA GLN A 169 7.87 -23.75 -3.69
C GLN A 169 8.59 -22.68 -2.82
N ALA A 170 9.47 -21.89 -3.45
CA ALA A 170 10.11 -20.74 -2.80
C ALA A 170 9.17 -19.53 -2.73
N ILE A 171 8.17 -19.46 -3.60
CA ILE A 171 7.04 -18.53 -3.52
C ILE A 171 5.75 -19.31 -3.55
N GLU A 172 4.88 -19.07 -2.60
CA GLU A 172 3.55 -19.64 -2.51
C GLU A 172 2.52 -18.50 -2.44
N VAL A 173 1.49 -18.57 -3.28
CA VAL A 173 0.35 -17.66 -3.24
C VAL A 173 -0.90 -18.48 -2.98
N ALA A 174 -1.51 -18.31 -1.82
CA ALA A 174 -2.60 -19.16 -1.37
C ALA A 174 -3.66 -18.38 -0.55
N PRO A 175 -4.92 -18.82 -0.55
CA PRO A 175 -5.94 -18.28 0.34
C PRO A 175 -5.55 -18.43 1.81
N LEU A 176 -5.98 -17.48 2.64
CA LEU A 176 -5.73 -17.51 4.08
C LEU A 176 -6.18 -18.83 4.76
N ALA A 177 -7.27 -19.41 4.30
CA ALA A 177 -7.78 -20.69 4.83
C ALA A 177 -6.75 -21.83 4.75
N PHE A 178 -5.85 -21.81 3.77
CA PHE A 178 -4.82 -22.86 3.55
C PHE A 178 -3.63 -22.72 4.51
N MET A 179 -3.61 -21.69 5.35
CA MET A 179 -2.60 -21.53 6.40
C MET A 179 -2.92 -22.35 7.65
N ARG A 180 -4.13 -22.85 7.77
CA ARG A 180 -4.56 -23.58 8.97
C ARG A 180 -3.76 -24.88 9.15
N GLY A 181 -3.27 -25.11 10.38
CA GLY A 181 -2.52 -26.32 10.73
C GLY A 181 -1.07 -26.36 10.24
N ARG A 182 -0.58 -25.27 9.66
CA ARG A 182 0.82 -25.15 9.17
C ARG A 182 1.69 -24.45 10.20
N THR A 183 2.99 -24.68 10.11
CA THR A 183 4.04 -23.85 10.73
C THR A 183 4.93 -23.28 9.63
N LEU A 184 5.15 -21.99 9.66
CA LEU A 184 5.92 -21.26 8.67
C LEU A 184 7.31 -20.97 9.24
N ASP A 185 8.27 -21.85 9.03
CA ASP A 185 9.66 -21.67 9.45
C ASP A 185 10.48 -21.02 8.34
N HIS A 186 11.41 -20.13 8.71
CA HIS A 186 12.30 -19.40 7.80
C HIS A 186 11.55 -18.81 6.61
N ALA A 187 10.35 -18.25 6.87
CA ALA A 187 9.45 -17.75 5.88
C ALA A 187 9.20 -16.25 6.05
N PHE A 188 8.96 -15.58 4.93
CA PHE A 188 8.38 -14.23 4.95
C PHE A 188 6.91 -14.36 4.55
N ALA A 189 6.00 -14.14 5.49
CA ALA A 189 4.56 -14.25 5.26
C ALA A 189 3.94 -12.88 5.08
N ILE A 190 3.08 -12.71 4.05
CA ILE A 190 2.28 -11.50 3.85
C ILE A 190 0.82 -11.87 3.89
N LEU A 191 0.06 -11.19 4.77
CA LEU A 191 -1.39 -11.22 4.77
C LEU A 191 -1.92 -9.88 4.25
N ASP A 192 -2.42 -9.88 3.03
CA ASP A 192 -2.98 -8.70 2.37
C ASP A 192 -4.49 -8.59 2.56
N GLU A 193 -5.06 -7.38 2.50
CA GLU A 193 -6.48 -7.07 2.75
C GLU A 193 -7.00 -7.62 4.10
N ALA A 194 -6.15 -7.57 5.10
CA ALA A 194 -6.39 -8.19 6.40
C ALA A 194 -7.55 -7.57 7.20
N GLN A 195 -8.04 -6.37 6.83
CA GLN A 195 -9.27 -5.82 7.41
C GLN A 195 -10.47 -6.73 7.19
N ASN A 196 -10.41 -7.59 6.17
CA ASN A 196 -11.46 -8.54 5.81
C ASN A 196 -11.28 -9.92 6.45
N THR A 197 -10.41 -10.06 7.46
CA THR A 197 -10.33 -11.25 8.31
C THR A 197 -11.24 -11.14 9.52
N THR A 198 -11.74 -12.28 10.01
CA THR A 198 -12.31 -12.34 11.37
C THR A 198 -11.19 -12.38 12.41
N THR A 199 -11.55 -12.17 13.69
CA THR A 199 -10.59 -12.24 14.82
C THR A 199 -9.92 -13.60 14.89
N GLU A 200 -10.67 -14.68 14.65
CA GLU A 200 -10.16 -16.06 14.66
C GLU A 200 -9.20 -16.33 13.50
N GLN A 201 -9.51 -15.81 12.31
CA GLN A 201 -8.64 -15.91 11.13
C GLN A 201 -7.32 -15.16 11.32
N MET A 202 -7.37 -13.96 11.89
CA MET A 202 -6.18 -13.18 12.21
C MET A 202 -5.31 -13.90 13.24
N LEU A 203 -5.90 -14.39 14.34
CA LEU A 203 -5.17 -15.15 15.35
C LEU A 203 -4.59 -16.43 14.74
N MET A 204 -5.37 -17.13 13.94
CA MET A 204 -4.90 -18.33 13.22
C MET A 204 -3.67 -18.02 12.38
N PHE A 205 -3.64 -16.91 11.61
CA PHE A 205 -2.50 -16.54 10.78
C PHE A 205 -1.26 -16.18 11.62
N LEU A 206 -1.42 -15.29 12.61
CA LEU A 206 -0.31 -14.80 13.43
C LEU A 206 0.38 -15.95 14.21
N THR A 207 -0.39 -16.97 14.58
CA THR A 207 0.15 -18.16 15.27
C THR A 207 0.75 -19.19 14.33
N ARG A 208 0.89 -18.91 13.03
CA ARG A 208 1.60 -19.79 12.06
C ARG A 208 3.09 -19.51 11.97
N LEU A 209 3.55 -18.35 12.46
CA LEU A 209 4.97 -18.02 12.41
C LEU A 209 5.77 -19.02 13.24
N GLY A 210 6.77 -19.60 12.58
CA GLY A 210 7.77 -20.46 13.17
C GLY A 210 9.12 -19.75 13.27
N GLU A 211 10.16 -20.52 13.56
CA GLU A 211 11.51 -20.00 13.77
C GLU A 211 12.05 -19.27 12.53
N GLY A 212 12.73 -18.14 12.74
CA GLY A 212 13.39 -17.36 11.68
C GLY A 212 12.41 -16.74 10.67
N SER A 213 11.12 -16.64 11.01
CA SER A 213 10.10 -16.12 10.13
C SER A 213 9.70 -14.70 10.48
N ARG A 214 9.17 -13.99 9.47
CA ARG A 214 8.62 -12.63 9.59
C ARG A 214 7.25 -12.57 8.96
N ALA A 215 6.37 -11.71 9.50
CA ALA A 215 5.07 -11.45 8.90
C ALA A 215 4.83 -9.96 8.71
N VAL A 216 4.21 -9.64 7.57
CA VAL A 216 3.63 -8.32 7.31
C VAL A 216 2.15 -8.47 7.06
N VAL A 217 1.36 -7.72 7.82
CA VAL A 217 -0.10 -7.69 7.69
C VAL A 217 -0.51 -6.32 7.16
N THR A 218 -1.12 -6.28 5.98
CA THR A 218 -1.54 -5.04 5.32
C THR A 218 -3.05 -4.94 5.29
N GLY A 219 -3.59 -3.71 5.42
CA GLY A 219 -5.02 -3.50 5.29
C GLY A 219 -5.45 -2.04 5.30
N ASP A 220 -6.70 -1.82 4.93
CA ASP A 220 -7.38 -0.54 4.98
C ASP A 220 -8.63 -0.64 5.87
N ILE A 221 -8.56 -0.08 7.08
CA ILE A 221 -9.66 -0.16 8.05
C ILE A 221 -10.92 0.63 7.65
N THR A 222 -10.84 1.40 6.56
CA THR A 222 -12.01 2.08 5.99
C THR A 222 -12.75 1.23 4.94
N GLN A 223 -12.15 0.12 4.48
CA GLN A 223 -12.67 -0.77 3.46
C GLN A 223 -12.94 -2.18 4.04
N ILE A 224 -13.81 -2.24 5.05
CA ILE A 224 -14.19 -3.50 5.71
C ILE A 224 -15.43 -4.05 5.03
N ASP A 225 -15.29 -5.17 4.31
CA ASP A 225 -16.37 -5.85 3.56
C ASP A 225 -16.93 -7.05 4.32
N LEU A 226 -16.69 -7.14 5.64
CA LEU A 226 -17.22 -8.22 6.48
C LEU A 226 -18.73 -8.05 6.69
N PRO A 227 -19.48 -9.16 6.90
CA PRO A 227 -20.89 -9.11 7.24
C PRO A 227 -21.17 -8.24 8.47
N LYS A 228 -22.33 -7.61 8.53
CA LYS A 228 -22.75 -6.79 9.66
C LYS A 228 -22.64 -7.55 10.97
N GLY A 229 -21.98 -6.93 11.96
CA GLY A 229 -21.77 -7.50 13.29
C GLY A 229 -20.50 -8.36 13.43
N VAL A 230 -19.80 -8.69 12.33
CA VAL A 230 -18.50 -9.37 12.40
C VAL A 230 -17.40 -8.34 12.60
N LYS A 231 -16.55 -8.56 13.60
CA LYS A 231 -15.42 -7.68 13.90
C LYS A 231 -14.24 -7.97 12.99
N SER A 232 -13.61 -6.91 12.49
CA SER A 232 -12.37 -7.03 11.73
C SER A 232 -11.22 -7.52 12.62
N GLY A 233 -10.60 -8.63 12.21
CA GLY A 233 -9.44 -9.21 12.90
C GLY A 233 -8.25 -8.26 12.91
N LEU A 234 -8.03 -7.46 11.86
CA LEU A 234 -6.97 -6.45 11.82
C LEU A 234 -7.19 -5.35 12.88
N VAL A 235 -8.42 -4.85 12.98
CA VAL A 235 -8.75 -3.81 13.99
C VAL A 235 -8.55 -4.34 15.40
N GLU A 236 -9.00 -5.57 15.67
CA GLU A 236 -8.80 -6.22 16.98
C GLU A 236 -7.32 -6.50 17.26
N ALA A 237 -6.56 -6.99 16.26
CA ALA A 237 -5.13 -7.23 16.42
C ALA A 237 -4.37 -5.95 16.79
N ILE A 238 -4.64 -4.85 16.11
CA ILE A 238 -4.05 -3.54 16.45
C ILE A 238 -4.39 -3.14 17.88
N ARG A 239 -5.63 -3.34 18.32
CA ARG A 239 -6.08 -3.01 19.67
C ARG A 239 -5.40 -3.86 20.75
N ILE A 240 -5.19 -5.14 20.48
CA ILE A 240 -4.65 -6.09 21.46
C ILE A 240 -3.11 -6.01 21.50
N LEU A 241 -2.46 -5.96 20.33
CA LEU A 241 -1.01 -6.16 20.19
C LEU A 241 -0.18 -4.86 20.31
N HIS A 242 -0.80 -3.70 20.47
CA HIS A 242 -0.08 -2.41 20.52
C HIS A 242 0.96 -2.27 21.65
N ARG A 243 0.97 -3.17 22.64
CA ARG A 243 1.92 -3.19 23.75
C ARG A 243 2.94 -4.32 23.64
N THR A 244 2.94 -5.09 22.55
CA THR A 244 3.88 -6.18 22.34
C THR A 244 5.13 -5.64 21.66
N PRO A 245 6.30 -5.65 22.31
CA PRO A 245 7.51 -4.95 21.83
C PRO A 245 8.00 -5.41 20.45
N GLU A 246 7.80 -6.70 20.10
CA GLU A 246 8.26 -7.32 18.86
C GLU A 246 7.31 -7.11 17.68
N ILE A 247 6.22 -6.35 17.90
CA ILE A 247 5.19 -6.09 16.89
C ILE A 247 5.13 -4.60 16.59
N ALA A 248 5.47 -4.23 15.37
CA ALA A 248 5.31 -2.87 14.89
C ALA A 248 3.90 -2.62 14.35
N ILE A 249 3.34 -1.44 14.68
CA ILE A 249 2.08 -0.97 14.11
C ILE A 249 2.34 0.35 13.40
N ILE A 250 2.22 0.36 12.08
CA ILE A 250 2.45 1.51 11.20
C ILE A 250 1.11 2.02 10.66
N ARG A 251 0.91 3.34 10.75
CA ARG A 251 -0.25 4.02 10.18
C ARG A 251 0.20 4.95 9.07
N LEU A 252 -0.14 4.57 7.83
CA LEU A 252 0.02 5.43 6.68
C LEU A 252 -1.22 6.31 6.52
N SER A 253 -1.02 7.53 6.04
CA SER A 253 -2.06 8.55 5.91
C SER A 253 -2.31 8.94 4.45
N LYS A 254 -3.25 9.84 4.19
CA LYS A 254 -3.45 10.44 2.84
C LYS A 254 -2.18 11.11 2.30
N ARG A 255 -1.25 11.56 3.16
CA ARG A 255 0.04 12.14 2.76
C ARG A 255 1.00 11.12 2.14
N ASP A 256 0.80 9.84 2.47
CA ASP A 256 1.62 8.75 1.95
C ASP A 256 1.08 8.16 0.63
N VAL A 257 -0.02 8.72 0.10
CA VAL A 257 -0.61 8.27 -1.17
C VAL A 257 0.26 8.69 -2.34
N VAL A 258 0.72 7.71 -3.10
CA VAL A 258 1.48 7.90 -4.34
C VAL A 258 0.66 7.37 -5.50
N ARG A 259 -0.01 8.28 -6.21
CA ARG A 259 -0.90 7.95 -7.33
C ARG A 259 -0.57 8.78 -8.56
N HIS A 260 -1.03 8.30 -9.71
CA HIS A 260 -1.01 9.11 -10.93
C HIS A 260 -1.86 10.39 -10.71
N PRO A 261 -1.39 11.59 -11.11
CA PRO A 261 -2.09 12.86 -10.84
C PRO A 261 -3.55 12.89 -11.31
N LEU A 262 -3.85 12.24 -12.44
CA LEU A 262 -5.23 12.14 -12.95
C LEU A 262 -6.10 11.27 -12.02
N VAL A 263 -5.57 10.15 -11.52
CA VAL A 263 -6.31 9.28 -10.59
C VAL A 263 -6.61 10.01 -9.28
N GLN A 264 -5.66 10.82 -8.78
CA GLN A 264 -5.90 11.65 -7.60
C GLN A 264 -7.07 12.64 -7.85
N LYS A 265 -7.06 13.35 -8.97
CA LYS A 265 -8.16 14.27 -9.34
C LYS A 265 -9.52 13.59 -9.45
N ILE A 266 -9.55 12.35 -9.96
CA ILE A 266 -10.79 11.57 -10.03
C ILE A 266 -11.29 11.26 -8.62
N VAL A 267 -10.42 10.78 -7.72
CA VAL A 267 -10.80 10.46 -6.34
C VAL A 267 -11.29 11.71 -5.60
N ASP A 268 -10.56 12.82 -5.72
CA ASP A 268 -10.94 14.09 -5.09
C ASP A 268 -12.32 14.57 -5.58
N ALA A 269 -12.63 14.40 -6.87
CA ALA A 269 -13.93 14.77 -7.43
C ALA A 269 -15.07 13.92 -6.86
N TYR A 270 -14.87 12.61 -6.71
CA TYR A 270 -15.87 11.71 -6.13
C TYR A 270 -16.03 11.93 -4.62
N GLU A 271 -14.93 12.18 -3.87
CA GLU A 271 -15.00 12.51 -2.45
C GLU A 271 -15.77 13.83 -2.22
N ALA A 272 -15.57 14.84 -3.07
CA ALA A 272 -16.26 16.12 -2.99
C ALA A 272 -17.78 15.99 -3.25
N ASP A 273 -18.20 15.12 -4.18
CA ASP A 273 -19.60 14.86 -4.48
C ASP A 273 -20.30 14.05 -3.37
N SER A 274 -19.54 13.18 -2.71
CA SER A 274 -20.05 12.31 -1.64
C SER A 274 -20.21 13.01 -0.29
N THR A 275 -19.67 14.22 -0.12
CA THR A 275 -19.79 15.01 1.11
C THR A 275 -21.09 15.83 1.05
N PRO A 276 -22.10 15.57 1.90
CA PRO A 276 -23.31 16.41 1.93
C PRO A 276 -22.92 17.86 2.27
N PRO A 277 -23.52 18.86 1.63
CA PRO A 277 -23.25 20.27 1.96
C PRO A 277 -23.59 20.50 3.45
N GLU A 278 -22.60 20.89 4.25
CA GLU A 278 -22.81 21.31 5.63
C GLU A 278 -23.74 22.52 5.62
N GLY A 279 -24.96 22.32 6.17
CA GLY A 279 -25.82 23.36 6.73
C GLY A 279 -26.32 24.43 5.75
N GLY A 280 -27.13 24.06 4.73
CA GLY A 280 -27.96 25.01 4.01
C GLY A 280 -29.41 24.55 3.97
N PRO A 281 -30.44 25.47 4.04
CA PRO A 281 -31.84 25.09 4.00
C PRO A 281 -32.17 24.41 2.67
N ALA A 282 -33.06 23.39 2.74
CA ALA A 282 -33.51 22.59 1.61
C ALA A 282 -33.82 23.46 0.37
N ARG A 283 -33.03 23.31 -0.69
CA ARG A 283 -33.34 23.89 -1.99
C ARG A 283 -34.33 22.95 -2.70
N GLU A 284 -35.52 23.47 -2.91
CA GLU A 284 -36.52 22.90 -3.81
C GLU A 284 -35.89 22.56 -5.17
N SER A 285 -36.16 21.39 -5.66
CA SER A 285 -35.77 20.86 -6.94
C SER A 285 -36.23 21.76 -8.09
N ARG A 286 -35.30 22.52 -8.67
CA ARG A 286 -35.50 23.12 -10.02
C ARG A 286 -34.91 22.18 -11.08
N PRO A 287 -35.55 21.99 -12.23
CA PRO A 287 -34.98 21.19 -13.32
C PRO A 287 -33.71 21.85 -13.85
N ALA A 288 -32.66 21.03 -14.06
CA ALA A 288 -31.37 21.48 -14.59
C ALA A 288 -31.53 21.96 -16.04
N GLU A 289 -31.44 23.26 -16.26
CA GLU A 289 -31.08 23.81 -17.56
C GLU A 289 -29.60 23.54 -17.81
N MET A 290 -29.31 22.78 -18.86
CA MET A 290 -27.95 22.49 -19.33
C MET A 290 -27.38 23.75 -19.98
N GLU A 291 -26.63 24.55 -19.24
CA GLU A 291 -25.74 25.54 -19.82
C GLU A 291 -24.45 24.87 -20.33
N GLY A 292 -24.24 25.05 -21.63
CA GLY A 292 -23.16 24.45 -22.39
C GLY A 292 -21.76 24.83 -21.89
N ARG A 293 -20.99 23.85 -21.46
CA ARG A 293 -19.54 23.89 -21.46
C ARG A 293 -19.00 22.82 -22.41
N ASN A 294 -18.29 23.31 -23.44
CA ASN A 294 -17.61 22.57 -24.50
C ASN A 294 -16.98 21.24 -24.04
N THR A 295 -17.72 20.17 -24.15
CA THR A 295 -17.15 18.82 -24.16
C THR A 295 -16.96 18.45 -25.62
N ARG A 296 -15.71 18.34 -26.08
CA ARG A 296 -15.39 17.82 -27.43
C ARG A 296 -15.79 16.36 -27.50
N ILE A 297 -16.96 16.09 -28.02
CA ILE A 297 -17.35 14.75 -28.44
C ILE A 297 -16.78 14.55 -29.85
N VAL A 298 -15.83 13.63 -30.00
CA VAL A 298 -15.30 13.21 -31.31
C VAL A 298 -16.23 12.10 -31.80
N THR A 299 -17.09 12.39 -32.78
CA THR A 299 -17.85 11.38 -33.51
C THR A 299 -16.99 10.83 -34.67
N PRO A 300 -16.88 9.50 -34.84
CA PRO A 300 -16.25 8.92 -36.02
C PRO A 300 -17.15 9.17 -37.24
N GLY A 301 -16.58 9.72 -38.32
CA GLY A 301 -17.24 9.91 -39.60
C GLY A 301 -17.57 8.60 -40.29
N PRO A 302 -18.57 8.58 -41.18
CA PRO A 302 -18.97 7.38 -41.91
C PRO A 302 -17.89 7.00 -42.94
N ARG A 303 -17.67 5.69 -43.09
CA ARG A 303 -16.94 5.09 -44.22
C ARG A 303 -17.83 5.02 -45.43
#